data_b99325b1cb0d0a2475b854a02ea415cf
#
_entry.id   b99325b1cb0d0a2475b854a02ea415cf
#
_cell.length_a   1.000
_cell.length_b   1.000
_cell.length_c   1.000
_cell.angle_alpha   90.00
_cell.angle_beta   90.00
_cell.angle_gamma   90.00
#
_symmetry.space_group_name_H-M   'P 1'
#
loop_
_entity.id
_entity.type
_entity.pdbx_description
1 polymer ?
#
loop_
_entity_poly.entity_id
_entity_poly.type
_entity_poly.pdbx_seq_one_letter_code
_entity_poly.pdbx_strand_id
1 'polypeptide(L)'
;ESQWGSYVALGDSFTEGLWDVIDDDARPNPDLSAWATTNPHAPETRWLHLRGWADLLAGHLASRRPEGEAFTYANLGIRGRLLPAVVTEQVPVALEMKPDLVSLIAGGNDILRPNVDVDAIAATLEAAVVRLREAGIDVLMSTGIDAKGSALISSTRSKVGIFNSHIWSIARRHDAYVMDVWGMRALKDWRMWSEDRIHLVAGGHERVAQAGLIGLGLEPDDAAWDDPLTPLPAKPRLEQLAADAKWAREHAYPWATRRLRGHSSGDLRVPKLPDFVTVRRDEV
;
A
#
# COMPACT_ATOMS: atom_id res chain seq x y z
N GLU A 1 2.56 0.51 24.56
CA GLU A 1 3.60 1.48 24.16
C GLU A 1 4.31 0.94 22.91
N SER A 2 4.70 1.84 22.00
CA SER A 2 5.50 1.47 20.83
C SER A 2 6.98 1.43 21.22
N GLN A 3 7.65 0.32 20.84
CA GLN A 3 9.11 0.19 21.03
C GLN A 3 9.92 0.95 19.97
N TRP A 4 9.30 1.27 18.82
CA TRP A 4 9.96 1.95 17.70
C TRP A 4 9.90 3.46 17.85
N GLY A 5 11.02 4.15 17.62
CA GLY A 5 11.14 5.62 17.58
C GLY A 5 11.25 6.17 16.16
N SER A 6 11.47 5.29 15.17
CA SER A 6 11.63 5.66 13.77
C SER A 6 11.06 4.60 12.82
N TYR A 7 10.44 5.05 11.72
CA TYR A 7 9.82 4.18 10.73
C TYR A 7 10.06 4.67 9.31
N VAL A 8 10.41 3.75 8.40
CA VAL A 8 10.54 4.03 6.98
C VAL A 8 9.65 3.08 6.19
N ALA A 9 8.79 3.63 5.33
CA ALA A 9 7.89 2.87 4.47
C ALA A 9 8.49 2.70 3.07
N LEU A 10 8.65 1.44 2.63
CA LEU A 10 9.15 1.05 1.30
C LEU A 10 8.04 0.37 0.50
N GLY A 11 7.96 0.69 -0.78
CA GLY A 11 7.00 0.03 -1.65
C GLY A 11 6.62 0.81 -2.90
N ASP A 12 5.39 0.55 -3.34
CA ASP A 12 4.82 1.12 -4.56
C ASP A 12 3.67 2.10 -4.27
N SER A 13 2.66 2.17 -5.16
CA SER A 13 1.50 3.04 -5.00
C SER A 13 0.68 2.80 -3.73
N PHE A 14 0.67 1.57 -3.23
CA PHE A 14 -0.03 1.23 -1.99
C PHE A 14 0.65 1.88 -0.78
N THR A 15 1.97 1.90 -0.75
CA THR A 15 2.78 2.57 0.27
C THR A 15 2.79 4.09 0.08
N GLU A 16 2.82 4.58 -1.16
CA GLU A 16 2.72 6.01 -1.47
C GLU A 16 1.39 6.63 -0.99
N GLY A 17 0.32 5.82 -0.91
CA GLY A 17 -0.99 6.25 -0.41
C GLY A 17 -1.98 6.67 -1.49
N LEU A 18 -1.91 6.09 -2.70
CA LEU A 18 -2.89 6.33 -3.76
C LEU A 18 -4.23 5.63 -3.38
N TRP A 19 -5.40 6.24 -3.39
CA TRP A 19 -5.75 7.65 -3.64
C TRP A 19 -6.30 8.30 -2.37
N ASP A 20 -5.55 8.37 -1.31
CA ASP A 20 -5.92 9.18 -0.16
C ASP A 20 -5.29 10.57 -0.33
N VAL A 21 -6.05 11.50 -0.89
CA VAL A 21 -5.57 12.86 -1.18
C VAL A 21 -5.98 13.78 -0.05
N ILE A 22 -5.00 14.42 0.59
CA ILE A 22 -5.21 15.49 1.56
C ILE A 22 -4.82 16.80 0.89
N ASP A 23 -5.66 17.81 1.08
CA ASP A 23 -5.33 19.17 0.73
C ASP A 23 -5.52 20.04 1.98
N ASP A 24 -4.45 20.71 2.40
CA ASP A 24 -4.44 21.53 3.60
C ASP A 24 -5.21 22.85 3.42
N ASP A 25 -5.34 23.37 2.18
CA ASP A 25 -5.92 24.68 1.91
C ASP A 25 -7.10 24.70 0.92
N ALA A 26 -7.19 23.71 0.10
CA ALA A 26 -8.33 23.51 -0.78
C ALA A 26 -8.59 22.00 -0.81
N ARG A 27 -9.67 21.55 -0.23
CA ARG A 27 -10.09 20.15 -0.42
C ARG A 27 -10.00 19.85 -1.90
N PRO A 28 -9.34 18.76 -2.30
CA PRO A 28 -9.25 18.43 -3.69
C PRO A 28 -10.67 18.50 -4.25
N ASN A 29 -10.83 19.27 -5.32
CA ASN A 29 -12.04 19.19 -6.09
C ASN A 29 -12.31 17.70 -6.31
N PRO A 30 -13.47 17.14 -5.89
CA PRO A 30 -13.81 15.75 -6.14
C PRO A 30 -13.61 15.36 -7.61
N ASP A 31 -13.81 16.33 -8.51
CA ASP A 31 -13.54 16.19 -9.93
C ASP A 31 -12.04 16.03 -10.23
N LEU A 32 -11.15 16.61 -9.41
CA LEU A 32 -9.71 16.49 -9.59
C LEU A 32 -9.20 15.08 -9.19
N SER A 33 -9.77 14.48 -8.15
CA SER A 33 -9.40 13.10 -7.76
C SER A 33 -9.88 12.09 -8.80
N ALA A 34 -11.12 12.22 -9.30
CA ALA A 34 -11.63 11.40 -10.39
C ALA A 34 -10.81 11.60 -11.67
N TRP A 35 -10.47 12.84 -12.01
CA TRP A 35 -9.64 13.18 -13.15
C TRP A 35 -8.21 12.62 -12.98
N ALA A 36 -7.61 12.70 -11.80
CA ALA A 36 -6.27 12.20 -11.50
C ALA A 36 -6.19 10.68 -11.60
N THR A 37 -7.26 9.93 -11.24
CA THR A 37 -7.31 8.47 -11.43
C THR A 37 -7.30 8.08 -12.90
N THR A 38 -7.92 8.89 -13.77
CA THR A 38 -7.91 8.67 -15.22
C THR A 38 -6.63 9.19 -15.90
N ASN A 39 -5.96 10.19 -15.29
CA ASN A 39 -4.77 10.85 -15.82
C ASN A 39 -3.57 10.81 -14.85
N PRO A 40 -3.14 9.62 -14.39
CA PRO A 40 -2.10 9.50 -13.34
C PRO A 40 -0.73 10.05 -13.74
N HIS A 41 -0.53 10.35 -15.02
CA HIS A 41 0.72 10.94 -15.55
C HIS A 41 0.63 12.46 -15.75
N ALA A 42 -0.54 13.04 -15.53
CA ALA A 42 -0.69 14.48 -15.71
C ALA A 42 0.22 15.23 -14.72
N PRO A 43 0.84 16.34 -15.14
CA PRO A 43 1.72 17.13 -14.27
C PRO A 43 1.06 17.56 -12.97
N GLU A 44 -0.24 17.81 -12.99
CA GLU A 44 -1.05 18.23 -11.85
C GLU A 44 -1.11 17.17 -10.74
N THR A 45 -0.97 15.88 -11.08
CA THR A 45 -0.91 14.80 -10.08
C THR A 45 0.38 14.81 -9.26
N ARG A 46 1.39 15.59 -9.65
CA ARG A 46 2.64 15.75 -8.89
C ARG A 46 2.45 16.55 -7.60
N TRP A 47 1.43 17.38 -7.55
CA TRP A 47 1.15 18.29 -6.43
C TRP A 47 0.12 17.74 -5.45
N LEU A 48 -0.40 16.53 -5.70
CA LEU A 48 -1.32 15.89 -4.78
C LEU A 48 -0.56 15.47 -3.52
N HIS A 49 -0.95 16.01 -2.39
CA HIS A 49 -0.53 15.53 -1.09
C HIS A 49 -1.27 14.23 -0.81
N LEU A 50 -0.55 13.14 -0.77
CA LEU A 50 -1.09 11.81 -0.51
C LEU A 50 -0.82 11.43 0.93
N ARG A 51 -1.87 11.13 1.65
CA ARG A 51 -1.81 10.35 2.88
C ARG A 51 -2.10 8.90 2.53
N GLY A 52 -1.72 7.97 3.34
CA GLY A 52 -2.06 6.57 3.11
C GLY A 52 -1.90 5.78 4.39
N TRP A 53 -2.13 4.48 4.33
CA TRP A 53 -2.04 3.59 5.48
C TRP A 53 -0.69 3.70 6.22
N ALA A 54 0.42 3.91 5.50
CA ALA A 54 1.76 3.99 6.10
C ALA A 54 1.94 5.28 6.92
N ASP A 55 1.39 6.39 6.43
CA ASP A 55 1.40 7.67 7.14
C ASP A 55 0.50 7.61 8.37
N LEU A 56 -0.68 7.00 8.24
CA LEU A 56 -1.60 6.77 9.35
C LEU A 56 -0.98 5.84 10.40
N LEU A 57 -0.32 4.75 9.97
CA LEU A 57 0.41 3.87 10.88
C LEU A 57 1.51 4.62 11.62
N ALA A 58 2.26 5.51 10.93
CA ALA A 58 3.27 6.35 11.56
C ALA A 58 2.67 7.23 12.66
N GLY A 59 1.50 7.85 12.41
CA GLY A 59 0.76 8.61 13.42
C GLY A 59 0.32 7.76 14.61
N HIS A 60 -0.24 6.59 14.36
CA HIS A 60 -0.62 5.64 15.43
C HIS A 60 0.58 5.17 16.25
N LEU A 61 1.74 4.96 15.65
CA LEU A 61 2.97 4.61 16.37
C LEU A 61 3.50 5.79 17.18
N ALA A 62 3.48 7.00 16.63
CA ALA A 62 3.88 8.22 17.31
C ALA A 62 3.01 8.48 18.55
N SER A 63 1.68 8.27 18.45
CA SER A 63 0.76 8.44 19.58
C SER A 63 1.03 7.48 20.76
N ARG A 64 1.69 6.35 20.49
CA ARG A 64 2.04 5.31 21.47
C ARG A 64 3.44 5.48 22.09
N ARG A 65 4.18 6.51 21.65
CA ARG A 65 5.48 6.83 22.28
C ARG A 65 5.27 7.45 23.66
N PRO A 66 6.22 7.28 24.60
CA PRO A 66 6.24 8.03 25.83
C PRO A 66 6.16 9.54 25.60
N GLU A 67 5.60 10.27 26.55
CA GLU A 67 5.51 11.73 26.45
C GLU A 67 6.92 12.37 26.37
N GLY A 68 7.09 13.28 25.40
CA GLY A 68 8.36 13.97 25.14
C GLY A 68 9.35 13.21 24.27
N GLU A 69 9.07 11.96 23.88
CA GLU A 69 9.88 11.22 22.93
C GLU A 69 9.43 11.47 21.49
N ALA A 70 10.38 11.88 20.65
CA ALA A 70 10.11 12.09 19.23
C ALA A 70 9.89 10.77 18.49
N PHE A 71 9.02 10.81 17.47
CA PHE A 71 8.88 9.76 16.48
C PHE A 71 9.19 10.33 15.10
N THR A 72 10.02 9.63 14.33
CA THR A 72 10.40 10.07 12.99
C THR A 72 9.94 9.09 11.92
N TYR A 73 9.52 9.64 10.78
CA TYR A 73 8.94 8.87 9.69
C TYR A 73 9.45 9.33 8.33
N ALA A 74 9.65 8.39 7.41
CA ALA A 74 9.91 8.64 6.00
C ALA A 74 9.11 7.67 5.12
N ASN A 75 8.76 8.10 3.89
CA ASN A 75 8.03 7.27 2.94
C ASN A 75 8.71 7.33 1.57
N LEU A 76 9.38 6.23 1.22
CA LEU A 76 10.12 6.06 -0.03
C LEU A 76 9.27 5.41 -1.13
N GLY A 77 7.99 5.11 -0.87
CA GLY A 77 7.08 4.50 -1.81
C GLY A 77 6.91 5.30 -3.10
N ILE A 78 7.01 4.64 -4.25
CA ILE A 78 6.82 5.23 -5.57
C ILE A 78 5.89 4.34 -6.39
N ARG A 79 4.78 4.90 -6.85
CA ARG A 79 3.78 4.18 -7.65
C ARG A 79 4.37 3.46 -8.85
N GLY A 80 3.86 2.27 -9.12
CA GLY A 80 4.22 1.47 -10.29
C GLY A 80 5.58 0.77 -10.21
N ARG A 81 6.33 0.93 -9.11
CA ARG A 81 7.59 0.21 -8.90
C ARG A 81 7.34 -1.29 -8.79
N LEU A 82 8.23 -2.06 -9.37
CA LEU A 82 8.32 -3.50 -9.19
C LEU A 82 9.22 -3.82 -7.99
N LEU A 83 9.08 -5.02 -7.44
CA LEU A 83 9.88 -5.42 -6.29
C LEU A 83 11.39 -5.30 -6.52
N PRO A 84 11.98 -5.70 -7.67
CA PRO A 84 13.41 -5.49 -7.90
C PRO A 84 13.84 -4.02 -7.80
N ALA A 85 13.02 -3.08 -8.31
CA ALA A 85 13.30 -1.65 -8.22
C ALA A 85 13.20 -1.15 -6.77
N VAL A 86 12.19 -1.59 -6.01
CA VAL A 86 12.09 -1.27 -4.57
C VAL A 86 13.34 -1.75 -3.83
N VAL A 87 13.81 -2.97 -4.10
CA VAL A 87 14.98 -3.55 -3.45
C VAL A 87 16.29 -2.84 -3.83
N THR A 88 16.42 -2.37 -5.07
CA THR A 88 17.66 -1.72 -5.53
C THR A 88 17.70 -0.21 -5.28
N GLU A 89 16.54 0.45 -5.24
CA GLU A 89 16.47 1.91 -5.09
C GLU A 89 16.15 2.34 -3.65
N GLN A 90 15.22 1.63 -2.95
CA GLN A 90 14.70 2.08 -1.66
C GLN A 90 15.38 1.38 -0.47
N VAL A 91 15.67 0.08 -0.54
CA VAL A 91 16.30 -0.67 0.56
C VAL A 91 17.68 -0.12 0.94
N PRO A 92 18.59 0.26 0.01
CA PRO A 92 19.85 0.89 0.38
C PRO A 92 19.67 2.19 1.16
N VAL A 93 18.72 3.04 0.76
CA VAL A 93 18.40 4.30 1.46
C VAL A 93 17.91 4.02 2.87
N ALA A 94 16.99 3.06 3.05
CA ALA A 94 16.52 2.69 4.37
C ALA A 94 17.65 2.15 5.28
N LEU A 95 18.59 1.38 4.72
CA LEU A 95 19.77 0.89 5.45
C LEU A 95 20.69 2.04 5.90
N GLU A 96 20.84 3.09 5.09
CA GLU A 96 21.60 4.30 5.45
C GLU A 96 20.88 5.13 6.51
N MET A 97 19.54 5.21 6.45
CA MET A 97 18.71 5.91 7.44
C MET A 97 18.66 5.23 8.80
N LYS A 98 18.87 3.91 8.87
CA LYS A 98 18.89 3.09 10.10
C LYS A 98 17.64 3.27 10.98
N PRO A 99 16.43 3.08 10.45
CA PRO A 99 15.22 3.15 11.26
C PRO A 99 15.11 1.95 12.20
N ASP A 100 14.26 2.06 13.23
CA ASP A 100 13.90 0.91 14.06
C ASP A 100 12.97 -0.05 13.32
N LEU A 101 12.08 0.47 12.47
CA LEU A 101 11.08 -0.27 11.73
C LEU A 101 11.08 0.09 10.24
N VAL A 102 10.99 -0.91 9.39
CA VAL A 102 10.73 -0.76 7.95
C VAL A 102 9.46 -1.53 7.59
N SER A 103 8.52 -0.92 6.87
CA SER A 103 7.55 -1.70 6.11
C SER A 103 8.06 -1.92 4.69
N LEU A 104 8.10 -3.17 4.24
CA LEU A 104 8.51 -3.55 2.88
C LEU A 104 7.33 -4.23 2.18
N ILE A 105 6.59 -3.45 1.39
CA ILE A 105 5.36 -3.90 0.72
C ILE A 105 5.46 -3.66 -0.77
N ALA A 106 5.75 -4.73 -1.50
CA ALA A 106 5.92 -4.74 -2.95
C ALA A 106 5.66 -6.14 -3.53
N GLY A 107 5.67 -6.26 -4.85
CA GLY A 107 5.42 -7.52 -5.56
C GLY A 107 4.03 -7.62 -6.19
N GLY A 108 3.08 -6.80 -5.76
CA GLY A 108 1.75 -6.75 -6.36
C GLY A 108 1.80 -6.38 -7.84
N ASN A 109 2.61 -5.39 -8.20
CA ASN A 109 2.82 -4.99 -9.60
C ASN A 109 3.50 -6.07 -10.44
N ASP A 110 4.36 -6.88 -9.83
CA ASP A 110 5.02 -8.01 -10.47
C ASP A 110 4.03 -9.13 -10.78
N ILE A 111 3.18 -9.49 -9.81
CA ILE A 111 2.17 -10.56 -9.93
C ILE A 111 1.16 -10.24 -11.05
N LEU A 112 0.89 -8.98 -11.30
CA LEU A 112 0.02 -8.54 -12.40
C LEU A 112 0.67 -8.69 -13.80
N ARG A 113 1.94 -9.07 -13.89
CA ARG A 113 2.61 -9.29 -15.17
C ARG A 113 2.34 -10.70 -15.72
N PRO A 114 2.22 -10.85 -17.05
CA PRO A 114 2.15 -12.18 -17.64
C PRO A 114 3.45 -12.94 -17.36
N ASN A 115 3.34 -14.27 -17.18
CA ASN A 115 4.47 -15.20 -17.00
C ASN A 115 5.40 -14.85 -15.81
N VAL A 116 4.86 -14.19 -14.76
CA VAL A 116 5.64 -13.92 -13.55
C VAL A 116 6.00 -15.22 -12.83
N ASP A 117 7.24 -15.32 -12.42
CA ASP A 117 7.73 -16.35 -11.51
C ASP A 117 7.55 -15.87 -10.07
N VAL A 118 6.56 -16.42 -9.37
CA VAL A 118 6.21 -16.01 -8.00
C VAL A 118 7.30 -16.43 -7.01
N ASP A 119 7.95 -17.57 -7.25
CA ASP A 119 9.04 -18.05 -6.38
C ASP A 119 10.27 -17.13 -6.50
N ALA A 120 10.60 -16.67 -7.71
CA ALA A 120 11.68 -15.69 -7.91
C ALA A 120 11.40 -14.34 -7.25
N ILE A 121 10.14 -13.86 -7.30
CA ILE A 121 9.74 -12.65 -6.57
C ILE A 121 9.89 -12.86 -5.07
N ALA A 122 9.43 -14.00 -4.54
CA ALA A 122 9.54 -14.32 -3.13
C ALA A 122 10.99 -14.40 -2.67
N ALA A 123 11.88 -15.01 -3.46
CA ALA A 123 13.31 -15.03 -3.17
C ALA A 123 13.93 -13.63 -3.14
N THR A 124 13.50 -12.73 -4.05
CA THR A 124 13.94 -11.33 -4.07
C THR A 124 13.48 -10.59 -2.81
N LEU A 125 12.22 -10.80 -2.39
CA LEU A 125 11.70 -10.24 -1.14
C LEU A 125 12.47 -10.75 0.06
N GLU A 126 12.70 -12.07 0.15
CA GLU A 126 13.41 -12.68 1.25
C GLU A 126 14.83 -12.12 1.40
N ALA A 127 15.57 -12.00 0.29
CA ALA A 127 16.91 -11.40 0.32
C ALA A 127 16.92 -9.96 0.85
N ALA A 128 15.90 -9.17 0.55
CA ALA A 128 15.76 -7.82 1.10
C ALA A 128 15.44 -7.83 2.60
N VAL A 129 14.54 -8.71 3.03
CA VAL A 129 14.20 -8.90 4.46
C VAL A 129 15.45 -9.30 5.25
N VAL A 130 16.23 -10.27 4.75
CA VAL A 130 17.49 -10.71 5.40
C VAL A 130 18.43 -9.52 5.62
N ARG A 131 18.66 -8.70 4.57
CA ARG A 131 19.55 -7.52 4.67
C ARG A 131 19.10 -6.51 5.73
N LEU A 132 17.80 -6.27 5.82
CA LEU A 132 17.22 -5.35 6.81
C LEU A 132 17.34 -5.94 8.22
N ARG A 133 17.01 -7.22 8.40
CA ARG A 133 17.11 -7.91 9.69
C ARG A 133 18.55 -8.02 10.18
N GLU A 134 19.51 -8.32 9.30
CA GLU A 134 20.96 -8.33 9.63
C GLU A 134 21.47 -6.95 10.08
N ALA A 135 20.85 -5.87 9.60
CA ALA A 135 21.13 -4.51 10.06
C ALA A 135 20.43 -4.16 11.40
N GLY A 136 19.70 -5.10 12.01
CA GLY A 136 18.98 -4.89 13.27
C GLY A 136 17.65 -4.14 13.13
N ILE A 137 17.14 -4.00 11.90
CA ILE A 137 15.89 -3.29 11.59
C ILE A 137 14.72 -4.26 11.63
N ASP A 138 13.65 -3.93 12.34
CA ASP A 138 12.41 -4.68 12.30
C ASP A 138 11.70 -4.50 10.96
N VAL A 139 11.10 -5.58 10.44
CA VAL A 139 10.47 -5.57 9.11
C VAL A 139 9.00 -5.97 9.22
N LEU A 140 8.11 -5.11 8.71
CA LEU A 140 6.70 -5.39 8.50
C LEU A 140 6.45 -5.65 7.01
N MET A 141 6.01 -6.86 6.67
CA MET A 141 5.51 -7.21 5.35
C MET A 141 3.98 -7.18 5.33
N SER A 142 3.38 -7.29 4.14
CA SER A 142 1.92 -7.42 3.98
C SER A 142 1.60 -8.57 3.06
N THR A 143 0.55 -9.33 3.39
CA THR A 143 -0.08 -10.21 2.41
C THR A 143 -0.70 -9.39 1.28
N GLY A 144 -0.78 -9.95 0.08
CA GLY A 144 -1.52 -9.33 -1.02
C GLY A 144 -3.03 -9.47 -0.79
N ILE A 145 -3.79 -8.55 -1.38
CA ILE A 145 -5.24 -8.44 -1.22
C ILE A 145 -5.97 -9.58 -1.96
N ASP A 146 -7.09 -10.07 -1.39
CA ASP A 146 -7.96 -11.06 -2.08
C ASP A 146 -8.76 -10.40 -3.21
N ALA A 147 -8.29 -10.57 -4.42
CA ALA A 147 -8.88 -10.02 -5.63
C ALA A 147 -10.14 -10.76 -6.12
N LYS A 148 -10.77 -11.62 -5.31
CA LYS A 148 -11.92 -12.45 -5.69
C LYS A 148 -13.07 -11.65 -6.32
N GLY A 149 -13.29 -10.43 -5.84
CA GLY A 149 -14.36 -9.55 -6.36
C GLY A 149 -14.05 -8.81 -7.66
N SER A 150 -12.81 -8.83 -8.13
CA SER A 150 -12.38 -8.09 -9.33
C SER A 150 -12.32 -8.99 -10.56
N ALA A 151 -13.12 -8.70 -11.57
CA ALA A 151 -13.13 -9.47 -12.83
C ALA A 151 -11.76 -9.43 -13.55
N LEU A 152 -11.01 -8.30 -13.41
CA LEU A 152 -9.72 -8.12 -14.08
C LEU A 152 -8.58 -8.87 -13.40
N ILE A 153 -8.47 -8.73 -12.09
CA ILE A 153 -7.32 -9.25 -11.35
C ILE A 153 -7.61 -10.57 -10.62
N SER A 154 -8.84 -11.09 -10.71
CA SER A 154 -9.19 -12.38 -10.12
C SER A 154 -8.36 -13.55 -10.68
N SER A 155 -7.90 -13.45 -11.91
CA SER A 155 -7.01 -14.44 -12.54
C SER A 155 -5.62 -14.52 -11.84
N THR A 156 -5.23 -13.49 -11.11
CA THR A 156 -3.97 -13.47 -10.35
C THR A 156 -4.12 -14.04 -8.93
N ARG A 157 -5.35 -14.32 -8.49
CA ARG A 157 -5.66 -14.72 -7.11
C ARG A 157 -4.86 -15.93 -6.63
N SER A 158 -4.64 -16.94 -7.50
CA SER A 158 -3.82 -18.11 -7.16
C SER A 158 -2.34 -17.71 -6.93
N LYS A 159 -1.80 -16.85 -7.77
CA LYS A 159 -0.42 -16.34 -7.64
C LYS A 159 -0.26 -15.51 -6.35
N VAL A 160 -1.25 -14.66 -6.04
CA VAL A 160 -1.26 -13.90 -4.78
C VAL A 160 -1.30 -14.84 -3.58
N GLY A 161 -2.13 -15.90 -3.61
CA GLY A 161 -2.18 -16.90 -2.55
C GLY A 161 -0.85 -17.64 -2.33
N ILE A 162 -0.14 -17.99 -3.41
CA ILE A 162 1.20 -18.59 -3.34
C ILE A 162 2.18 -17.57 -2.75
N PHE A 163 2.18 -16.33 -3.22
CA PHE A 163 3.06 -15.28 -2.69
C PHE A 163 2.81 -15.02 -1.20
N ASN A 164 1.55 -14.98 -0.76
CA ASN A 164 1.18 -14.85 0.64
C ASN A 164 1.74 -16.01 1.50
N SER A 165 1.76 -17.24 0.97
CA SER A 165 2.37 -18.38 1.64
C SER A 165 3.87 -18.19 1.83
N HIS A 166 4.57 -17.61 0.85
CA HIS A 166 5.98 -17.24 0.97
C HIS A 166 6.17 -16.14 2.02
N ILE A 167 5.34 -15.08 2.01
CA ILE A 167 5.42 -13.97 2.98
C ILE A 167 5.37 -14.51 4.42
N TRP A 168 4.40 -15.37 4.74
CA TRP A 168 4.31 -16.01 6.05
C TRP A 168 5.52 -16.88 6.38
N SER A 169 6.04 -17.60 5.39
CA SER A 169 7.24 -18.45 5.57
C SER A 169 8.49 -17.62 5.81
N ILE A 170 8.66 -16.53 5.07
CA ILE A 170 9.76 -15.56 5.23
C ILE A 170 9.70 -14.92 6.63
N ALA A 171 8.52 -14.46 7.03
CA ALA A 171 8.31 -13.85 8.33
C ALA A 171 8.76 -14.77 9.46
N ARG A 172 8.36 -16.04 9.41
CA ARG A 172 8.74 -17.03 10.43
C ARG A 172 10.24 -17.36 10.46
N ARG A 173 10.89 -17.38 9.27
CA ARG A 173 12.33 -17.68 9.20
C ARG A 173 13.20 -16.53 9.71
N HIS A 174 12.75 -15.29 9.52
CA HIS A 174 13.57 -14.11 9.75
C HIS A 174 13.03 -13.20 10.87
N ASP A 175 12.10 -13.71 11.68
CA ASP A 175 11.51 -12.96 12.79
C ASP A 175 10.98 -11.59 12.33
N ALA A 176 10.17 -11.59 11.25
CA ALA A 176 9.56 -10.40 10.69
C ALA A 176 8.04 -10.40 10.93
N TYR A 177 7.44 -9.22 10.90
CA TYR A 177 6.03 -8.99 11.11
C TYR A 177 5.24 -9.12 9.81
N VAL A 178 3.95 -9.47 9.92
CA VAL A 178 3.03 -9.55 8.76
C VAL A 178 1.72 -8.85 9.06
N MET A 179 1.39 -7.87 8.23
CA MET A 179 0.07 -7.27 8.14
C MET A 179 -0.80 -8.13 7.20
N ASP A 180 -1.84 -8.77 7.72
CA ASP A 180 -2.70 -9.65 6.91
C ASP A 180 -3.88 -8.89 6.28
N VAL A 181 -3.65 -8.33 5.10
CA VAL A 181 -4.71 -7.68 4.31
C VAL A 181 -5.54 -8.65 3.48
N TRP A 182 -5.06 -9.88 3.25
CA TRP A 182 -5.83 -10.92 2.55
C TRP A 182 -7.10 -11.30 3.29
N GLY A 183 -7.00 -11.39 4.62
CA GLY A 183 -8.10 -11.77 5.49
C GLY A 183 -9.14 -10.68 5.71
N MET A 184 -8.84 -9.42 5.43
CA MET A 184 -9.69 -8.27 5.76
C MET A 184 -11.08 -8.38 5.12
N ARG A 185 -12.13 -8.29 5.96
CA ARG A 185 -13.53 -8.36 5.54
C ARG A 185 -13.99 -7.03 4.95
N ALA A 186 -13.53 -5.92 5.52
CA ALA A 186 -13.88 -4.59 5.09
C ALA A 186 -13.43 -4.31 3.65
N LEU A 187 -12.25 -4.77 3.24
CA LEU A 187 -11.72 -4.58 1.89
C LEU A 187 -12.44 -5.39 0.80
N LYS A 188 -13.40 -6.26 1.17
CA LYS A 188 -14.29 -6.93 0.21
C LYS A 188 -15.38 -6.00 -0.32
N ASP A 189 -15.57 -4.83 0.29
CA ASP A 189 -16.52 -3.82 -0.17
C ASP A 189 -15.85 -2.82 -1.10
N TRP A 190 -16.46 -2.61 -2.28
CA TRP A 190 -15.94 -1.68 -3.29
C TRP A 190 -15.92 -0.22 -2.85
N ARG A 191 -16.61 0.15 -1.79
CA ARG A 191 -16.53 1.50 -1.18
C ARG A 191 -15.19 1.80 -0.54
N MET A 192 -14.37 0.77 -0.29
CA MET A 192 -12.99 0.92 0.21
C MET A 192 -11.99 1.17 -0.93
N TRP A 193 -12.43 1.09 -2.18
CA TRP A 193 -11.62 1.20 -3.36
C TRP A 193 -11.98 2.43 -4.18
N SER A 194 -10.98 3.03 -4.80
CA SER A 194 -11.19 4.13 -5.74
C SER A 194 -11.88 3.63 -7.03
N GLU A 195 -12.19 4.56 -7.93
CA GLU A 195 -12.84 4.24 -9.19
C GLU A 195 -12.02 3.27 -10.06
N ASP A 196 -10.69 3.25 -9.91
CA ASP A 196 -9.81 2.34 -10.64
C ASP A 196 -9.86 0.89 -10.13
N ARG A 197 -10.51 0.62 -9.00
CA ARG A 197 -10.67 -0.70 -8.36
C ARG A 197 -9.34 -1.41 -8.04
N ILE A 198 -8.26 -0.64 -7.95
CA ILE A 198 -6.90 -1.14 -7.66
C ILE A 198 -6.36 -0.48 -6.40
N HIS A 199 -6.63 0.82 -6.22
CA HIS A 199 -6.13 1.59 -5.09
C HIS A 199 -7.25 1.89 -4.10
N LEU A 200 -6.86 2.10 -2.85
CA LEU A 200 -7.80 2.37 -1.76
C LEU A 200 -8.22 3.85 -1.75
N VAL A 201 -9.40 4.10 -1.20
CA VAL A 201 -9.81 5.44 -0.75
C VAL A 201 -9.37 5.63 0.71
N ALA A 202 -9.53 6.86 1.27
CA ALA A 202 -9.17 7.18 2.65
C ALA A 202 -9.63 6.13 3.67
N GLY A 203 -10.92 5.77 3.66
CA GLY A 203 -11.46 4.77 4.59
C GLY A 203 -10.87 3.36 4.44
N GLY A 204 -10.37 3.01 3.24
CA GLY A 204 -9.62 1.78 3.02
C GLY A 204 -8.22 1.85 3.64
N HIS A 205 -7.53 2.97 3.47
CA HIS A 205 -6.22 3.22 4.06
C HIS A 205 -6.26 3.26 5.59
N GLU A 206 -7.28 3.89 6.18
CA GLU A 206 -7.48 3.91 7.63
C GLU A 206 -7.57 2.49 8.21
N ARG A 207 -8.36 1.62 7.58
CA ARG A 207 -8.51 0.22 8.01
C ARG A 207 -7.24 -0.59 7.85
N VAL A 208 -6.48 -0.35 6.78
CA VAL A 208 -5.18 -1.01 6.58
C VAL A 208 -4.15 -0.56 7.61
N ALA A 209 -4.17 0.70 8.04
CA ALA A 209 -3.31 1.17 9.12
C ALA A 209 -3.56 0.42 10.44
N GLN A 210 -4.84 0.15 10.75
CA GLN A 210 -5.21 -0.68 11.92
C GLN A 210 -4.71 -2.13 11.77
N ALA A 211 -4.80 -2.70 10.55
CA ALA A 211 -4.21 -4.02 10.27
C ALA A 211 -2.69 -4.01 10.46
N GLY A 212 -2.04 -2.88 10.17
CA GLY A 212 -0.61 -2.66 10.43
C GLY A 212 -0.28 -2.74 11.92
N LEU A 213 -1.08 -2.11 12.78
CA LEU A 213 -0.93 -2.23 14.24
C LEU A 213 -1.01 -3.68 14.70
N ILE A 214 -2.06 -4.41 14.28
CA ILE A 214 -2.23 -5.82 14.62
C ILE A 214 -1.06 -6.66 14.11
N GLY A 215 -0.60 -6.41 12.88
CA GLY A 215 0.56 -7.08 12.31
C GLY A 215 1.84 -6.88 13.14
N LEU A 216 1.98 -5.74 13.80
CA LEU A 216 3.06 -5.42 14.73
C LEU A 216 2.82 -5.93 16.17
N GLY A 217 1.72 -6.62 16.43
CA GLY A 217 1.37 -7.13 17.76
C GLY A 217 0.80 -6.06 18.69
N LEU A 218 0.30 -4.95 18.14
CA LEU A 218 -0.33 -3.86 18.89
C LEU A 218 -1.86 -3.95 18.76
N GLU A 219 -2.58 -3.40 19.76
CA GLU A 219 -4.03 -3.29 19.70
C GLU A 219 -4.44 -2.20 18.68
N PRO A 220 -5.50 -2.41 17.90
CA PRO A 220 -6.05 -1.39 17.02
C PRO A 220 -6.71 -0.27 17.83
N ASP A 221 -6.71 0.97 17.30
CA ASP A 221 -7.41 2.09 17.93
C ASP A 221 -8.92 2.06 17.65
N ASP A 222 -9.34 1.44 16.57
CA ASP A 222 -10.74 1.20 16.21
C ASP A 222 -11.05 -0.31 16.31
N ALA A 223 -11.86 -0.71 17.29
CA ALA A 223 -12.27 -2.10 17.45
C ALA A 223 -13.11 -2.64 16.27
N ALA A 224 -13.74 -1.75 15.49
CA ALA A 224 -14.58 -2.08 14.34
C ALA A 224 -13.82 -1.98 13.00
N TRP A 225 -12.50 -1.83 13.04
CA TRP A 225 -11.66 -1.57 11.86
C TRP A 225 -11.86 -2.54 10.69
N ASP A 226 -12.16 -3.80 10.95
CA ASP A 226 -12.41 -4.83 9.91
C ASP A 226 -13.88 -5.23 9.79
N ASP A 227 -14.81 -4.52 10.45
CA ASP A 227 -16.23 -4.83 10.35
C ASP A 227 -16.73 -4.62 8.93
N PRO A 228 -17.50 -5.60 8.39
CA PRO A 228 -18.14 -5.43 7.09
C PRO A 228 -19.07 -4.22 7.09
N LEU A 229 -19.05 -3.46 6.03
CA LEU A 229 -19.98 -2.35 5.86
C LEU A 229 -21.41 -2.88 5.65
N THR A 230 -22.40 -2.10 6.05
CA THR A 230 -23.81 -2.42 5.76
C THR A 230 -23.99 -2.67 4.26
N PRO A 231 -24.53 -3.84 3.85
CA PRO A 231 -24.70 -4.16 2.45
C PRO A 231 -25.53 -3.11 1.69
N LEU A 232 -25.08 -2.74 0.51
CA LEU A 232 -25.87 -1.89 -0.40
C LEU A 232 -26.92 -2.75 -1.13
N PRO A 233 -28.05 -2.14 -1.54
CA PRO A 233 -29.02 -2.80 -2.40
C PRO A 233 -28.30 -3.34 -3.66
N ALA A 234 -28.65 -4.57 -4.05
CA ALA A 234 -28.10 -5.18 -5.24
C ALA A 234 -28.50 -4.38 -6.49
N LYS A 235 -27.52 -4.00 -7.32
CA LYS A 235 -27.81 -3.35 -8.60
C LYS A 235 -28.37 -4.37 -9.59
N PRO A 236 -29.30 -3.98 -10.47
CA PRO A 236 -29.75 -4.81 -11.57
C PRO A 236 -28.55 -5.30 -12.40
N ARG A 237 -28.61 -6.56 -12.85
CA ARG A 237 -27.48 -7.21 -13.57
C ARG A 237 -27.02 -6.44 -14.81
N LEU A 238 -27.95 -5.82 -15.53
CA LEU A 238 -27.63 -5.01 -16.72
C LEU A 238 -26.87 -3.73 -16.34
N GLU A 239 -27.24 -3.06 -15.27
CA GLU A 239 -26.53 -1.88 -14.77
C GLU A 239 -25.11 -2.26 -14.30
N GLN A 240 -24.97 -3.41 -13.64
CA GLN A 240 -23.64 -3.90 -13.22
C GLN A 240 -22.75 -4.16 -14.43
N LEU A 241 -23.26 -4.85 -15.47
CA LEU A 241 -22.52 -5.11 -16.70
C LEU A 241 -22.13 -3.83 -17.45
N ALA A 242 -23.03 -2.84 -17.50
CA ALA A 242 -22.73 -1.53 -18.10
C ALA A 242 -21.63 -0.78 -17.32
N ALA A 243 -21.69 -0.79 -15.99
CA ALA A 243 -20.67 -0.20 -15.14
C ALA A 243 -19.31 -0.89 -15.31
N ASP A 244 -19.28 -2.21 -15.39
CA ASP A 244 -18.05 -2.99 -15.60
C ASP A 244 -17.44 -2.75 -16.99
N ALA A 245 -18.27 -2.62 -18.04
CA ALA A 245 -17.82 -2.29 -19.39
C ALA A 245 -17.25 -0.85 -19.45
N LYS A 246 -17.91 0.11 -18.80
CA LYS A 246 -17.41 1.48 -18.68
C LYS A 246 -16.05 1.49 -17.98
N TRP A 247 -15.97 0.85 -16.82
CA TRP A 247 -14.74 0.76 -16.05
C TRP A 247 -13.59 0.09 -16.85
N ALA A 248 -13.87 -1.00 -17.56
CA ALA A 248 -12.87 -1.67 -18.38
C ALA A 248 -12.28 -0.75 -19.46
N ARG A 249 -13.13 0.10 -20.08
CA ARG A 249 -12.69 1.07 -21.09
C ARG A 249 -11.89 2.22 -20.49
N GLU A 250 -12.31 2.74 -19.34
CA GLU A 250 -11.76 3.98 -18.76
C GLU A 250 -10.52 3.73 -17.90
N HIS A 251 -10.41 2.55 -17.28
CA HIS A 251 -9.31 2.22 -16.36
C HIS A 251 -8.47 1.03 -16.82
N ALA A 252 -9.08 -0.13 -17.11
CA ALA A 252 -8.34 -1.35 -17.39
C ALA A 252 -7.57 -1.27 -18.72
N TYR A 253 -8.18 -0.78 -19.79
CA TYR A 253 -7.54 -0.68 -21.10
C TYR A 253 -6.37 0.31 -21.12
N PRO A 254 -6.48 1.56 -20.60
CA PRO A 254 -5.35 2.48 -20.50
C PRO A 254 -4.22 1.93 -19.63
N TRP A 255 -4.54 1.26 -18.53
CA TRP A 255 -3.57 0.63 -17.65
C TRP A 255 -2.78 -0.48 -18.37
N ALA A 256 -3.47 -1.39 -19.06
CA ALA A 256 -2.84 -2.49 -19.81
C ALA A 256 -1.95 -1.97 -20.94
N THR A 257 -2.42 -0.98 -21.70
CA THR A 257 -1.67 -0.42 -22.84
C THR A 257 -0.41 0.35 -22.40
N ARG A 258 -0.44 1.06 -21.27
CA ARG A 258 0.76 1.69 -20.70
C ARG A 258 1.81 0.65 -20.33
N ARG A 259 1.42 -0.45 -19.67
CA ARG A 259 2.32 -1.55 -19.30
C ARG A 259 2.97 -2.23 -20.50
N LEU A 260 2.20 -2.45 -21.57
CA LEU A 260 2.72 -3.01 -22.82
C LEU A 260 3.76 -2.10 -23.48
N ARG A 261 3.69 -0.79 -23.25
CA ARG A 261 4.67 0.20 -23.75
C ARG A 261 5.87 0.39 -22.82
N GLY A 262 5.96 -0.34 -21.70
CA GLY A 262 7.06 -0.25 -20.74
C GLY A 262 7.05 1.01 -19.88
N HIS A 263 5.97 1.79 -19.87
CA HIS A 263 5.85 2.99 -19.05
C HIS A 263 5.19 2.70 -17.71
N SER A 264 5.72 3.32 -16.65
CA SER A 264 5.15 3.32 -15.31
C SER A 264 4.60 4.69 -14.94
N SER A 265 3.56 4.73 -14.12
CA SER A 265 3.07 5.99 -13.53
C SER A 265 4.05 6.63 -12.56
N GLY A 266 5.05 5.88 -12.12
CA GLY A 266 6.13 6.35 -11.23
C GLY A 266 7.38 6.82 -11.96
N ASP A 267 7.40 6.79 -13.31
CA ASP A 267 8.53 7.32 -14.06
C ASP A 267 8.69 8.82 -13.78
N LEU A 268 9.91 9.25 -13.47
CA LEU A 268 10.24 10.63 -13.09
C LEU A 268 9.64 11.11 -11.74
N ARG A 269 9.14 10.21 -10.89
CA ARG A 269 8.71 10.57 -9.55
C ARG A 269 9.79 10.33 -8.52
N VAL A 270 9.78 11.19 -7.51
CA VAL A 270 10.58 11.05 -6.29
C VAL A 270 9.67 10.60 -5.14
N PRO A 271 10.21 9.99 -4.08
CA PRO A 271 9.47 9.71 -2.87
C PRO A 271 8.80 10.97 -2.31
N LYS A 272 7.62 10.82 -1.70
CA LYS A 272 6.90 11.96 -1.12
C LYS A 272 7.57 12.49 0.16
N LEU A 273 8.23 11.61 0.93
CA LEU A 273 8.98 11.94 2.16
C LEU A 273 10.33 11.22 2.11
N PRO A 274 11.33 11.73 1.35
CA PRO A 274 12.60 11.06 1.18
C PRO A 274 13.48 11.08 2.43
N ASP A 275 13.24 12.02 3.33
CA ASP A 275 13.96 12.23 4.58
C ASP A 275 13.04 12.06 5.78
N PHE A 276 13.62 11.84 6.95
CA PHE A 276 12.84 11.78 8.18
C PHE A 276 12.16 13.10 8.50
N VAL A 277 10.87 13.02 8.78
CA VAL A 277 10.08 14.10 9.39
C VAL A 277 9.65 13.67 10.79
N THR A 278 9.54 14.63 11.71
CA THR A 278 8.98 14.36 13.03
C THR A 278 7.46 14.31 12.93
N VAL A 279 6.86 13.21 13.36
CA VAL A 279 5.41 13.05 13.47
C VAL A 279 4.96 13.42 14.87
N ARG A 280 3.99 14.33 14.97
CA ARG A 280 3.43 14.79 16.24
C ARG A 280 2.20 13.96 16.61
N ARG A 281 1.99 13.81 17.93
CA ARG A 281 0.85 13.07 18.48
C ARG A 281 -0.52 13.65 18.12
N ASP A 282 -0.57 14.94 17.88
CA ASP A 282 -1.78 15.74 17.62
C ASP A 282 -2.09 15.89 16.12
N GLU A 283 -1.29 15.31 15.25
CA GLU A 283 -1.47 15.33 13.79
C GLU A 283 -2.12 14.05 13.23
N VAL A 284 -2.69 13.20 14.10
CA VAL A 284 -3.31 11.90 13.74
C VAL A 284 -4.83 12.00 13.67
#